data_5bbec72416b1ec32b1b60d3a334fe56a
#
_entry.id   5bbec72416b1ec32b1b60d3a334fe56a
#
_cell.length_a   1.000
_cell.length_b   1.000
_cell.length_c   1.000
_cell.angle_alpha   90.00
_cell.angle_beta   90.00
_cell.angle_gamma   90.00
#
_symmetry.space_group_name_H-M   'P 1'
#
loop_
_entity.id
_entity.type
_entity.pdbx_description
1 polymer ?
#
loop_
_entity_poly.entity_id
_entity_poly.type
_entity_poly.pdbx_seq_one_letter_code
_entity_poly.pdbx_strand_id
1 'polypeptide(L)'
;MASLEITRTPAFVITDPEGNRTRQQVQEFPFTIGRQAGNHLMLRDARASRHHARLTIEEGEYVLEDLQSRHGVFVNGERIDRKALQDGDRIEFGFADSFSLVFERPGSRVVEIADQLGETELTDRGSTTNGNLPRLRAVLEVAHALQTSFSLDAILNAVLDAAIVLTHAERGFLLLKKGDSLEVHSARSRSGPLPEENLKVPRNLILQELEARPQAFSMQFDPERESPSRSVYALELKSVVCIPLVRLQTDPLETVGVLYLDSRIEARDLAQGNHELLETLAVEASAVLENARLLEQDRARQVVQEELALARNIQQSLLPASLPDSGWLRATGYSMPCREVGGDYYDLFRVTPDYWAAVVADVAGKGVSAALGASLLQGAFLGIDTRPDSLRHTIERLHAFFKERGQKHATVLCALIDKHGNFHYLNAGHCAPILVPFNGAPHALDDTSSAVGLV
;
A
#
# COMPACT_ATOMS: atom_id res chain seq x y z
N MET A 1 24.68 -10.38 18.05
CA MET A 1 23.56 -10.24 17.12
C MET A 1 23.15 -8.76 17.13
N ALA A 2 23.65 -7.98 16.22
CA ALA A 2 23.25 -6.57 16.07
C ALA A 2 22.12 -6.57 15.03
N SER A 3 20.93 -6.16 15.45
CA SER A 3 19.79 -5.95 14.57
C SER A 3 20.18 -4.92 13.52
N LEU A 4 20.23 -5.33 12.28
CA LEU A 4 20.34 -4.45 11.11
C LEU A 4 18.99 -3.78 10.91
N GLU A 5 18.74 -2.69 11.64
CA GLU A 5 17.68 -1.73 11.31
C GLU A 5 18.06 -1.06 10.00
N ILE A 6 17.43 -1.49 8.91
CA ILE A 6 17.50 -0.80 7.62
C ILE A 6 16.70 0.49 7.78
N THR A 7 17.36 1.58 8.15
CA THR A 7 16.76 2.89 8.31
C THR A 7 16.43 3.49 6.95
N ARG A 8 15.18 3.30 6.51
CA ARG A 8 14.59 3.91 5.30
C ARG A 8 14.09 5.34 5.54
N THR A 9 14.67 6.08 6.49
CA THR A 9 14.27 7.44 6.82
C THR A 9 15.26 8.43 6.24
N PRO A 10 14.80 9.52 5.59
CA PRO A 10 15.69 10.59 5.16
C PRO A 10 16.42 11.18 6.35
N ALA A 11 17.55 11.81 6.10
CA ALA A 11 18.34 12.45 7.16
C ALA A 11 18.77 13.85 6.74
N PHE A 12 19.15 14.63 7.74
CA PHE A 12 19.89 15.87 7.54
C PHE A 12 21.28 15.74 8.16
N VAL A 13 22.31 16.05 7.39
CA VAL A 13 23.64 16.33 7.91
C VAL A 13 23.67 17.82 8.28
N ILE A 14 23.73 18.08 9.57
CA ILE A 14 23.64 19.42 10.14
C ILE A 14 25.05 19.89 10.45
N THR A 15 25.43 21.06 9.95
CA THR A 15 26.65 21.77 10.34
C THR A 15 26.23 22.97 11.18
N ASP A 16 26.66 23.03 12.42
CA ASP A 16 26.38 24.17 13.31
C ASP A 16 27.31 25.37 13.01
N PRO A 17 27.07 26.54 13.58
CA PRO A 17 27.93 27.74 13.42
C PRO A 17 29.38 27.53 13.86
N GLU A 18 29.66 26.54 14.71
CA GLU A 18 30.98 26.19 15.22
C GLU A 18 31.72 25.20 14.32
N GLY A 19 31.03 24.71 13.26
CA GLY A 19 31.56 23.75 12.28
C GLY A 19 31.41 22.28 12.68
N ASN A 20 30.73 21.97 13.80
CA ASN A 20 30.49 20.59 14.18
C ASN A 20 29.42 19.99 13.28
N ARG A 21 29.65 18.75 12.87
CA ARG A 21 28.70 17.99 12.02
C ARG A 21 27.98 16.95 12.84
N THR A 22 26.66 16.94 12.72
CA THR A 22 25.78 15.93 13.31
C THR A 22 24.80 15.43 12.26
N ARG A 23 24.44 14.14 12.32
CA ARG A 23 23.43 13.55 11.43
C ARG A 23 22.17 13.29 12.22
N GLN A 24 21.02 13.79 11.74
CA GLN A 24 19.71 13.58 12.34
C GLN A 24 18.75 12.93 11.33
N GLN A 25 18.21 11.79 11.71
CA GLN A 25 17.18 11.10 10.91
C GLN A 25 15.82 11.79 11.05
N VAL A 26 15.06 11.83 9.96
CA VAL A 26 13.70 12.35 9.91
C VAL A 26 12.73 11.17 10.10
N GLN A 27 12.32 10.93 11.34
CA GLN A 27 11.48 9.78 11.70
C GLN A 27 9.98 10.04 11.56
N GLU A 28 9.56 11.30 11.66
CA GLU A 28 8.15 11.69 11.64
C GLU A 28 7.90 12.85 10.69
N PHE A 29 6.72 12.91 10.07
CA PHE A 29 6.28 13.99 9.21
C PHE A 29 4.95 14.57 9.74
N PRO A 30 4.74 15.91 9.66
CA PRO A 30 5.68 16.92 9.16
C PRO A 30 6.89 17.12 10.10
N PHE A 31 8.11 17.12 9.55
CA PHE A 31 9.32 17.40 10.33
C PHE A 31 9.55 18.92 10.41
N THR A 32 9.52 19.46 11.61
CA THR A 32 9.59 20.91 11.85
C THR A 32 10.97 21.37 12.29
N ILE A 33 11.37 22.55 11.78
CA ILE A 33 12.68 23.18 12.02
C ILE A 33 12.45 24.58 12.56
N GLY A 34 13.15 24.96 13.62
CA GLY A 34 13.05 26.30 14.18
C GLY A 34 13.66 26.41 15.57
N ARG A 35 13.69 27.64 16.15
CA ARG A 35 14.36 27.91 17.46
C ARG A 35 13.54 27.48 18.67
N GLN A 36 12.25 27.23 18.56
CA GLN A 36 11.40 26.88 19.70
C GLN A 36 11.62 25.41 20.08
N ALA A 37 11.70 25.15 21.40
CA ALA A 37 11.67 23.81 21.93
C ALA A 37 10.35 23.14 21.57
N GLY A 38 10.42 21.97 20.93
CA GLY A 38 9.27 21.26 20.36
C GLY A 38 9.32 21.14 18.85
N ASN A 39 10.23 21.81 18.14
CA ASN A 39 10.58 21.45 16.79
C ASN A 39 11.43 20.17 16.78
N HIS A 40 11.27 19.36 15.74
CA HIS A 40 12.06 18.14 15.55
C HIS A 40 13.56 18.45 15.40
N LEU A 41 13.89 19.57 14.72
CA LEU A 41 15.23 20.14 14.69
C LEU A 41 15.23 21.55 15.31
N MET A 42 15.89 21.68 16.44
CA MET A 42 16.00 22.97 17.14
C MET A 42 17.26 23.72 16.71
N LEU A 43 17.06 24.83 16.00
CA LEU A 43 18.12 25.77 15.66
C LEU A 43 18.42 26.64 16.87
N ARG A 44 19.55 26.45 17.55
CA ARG A 44 19.96 27.23 18.72
C ARG A 44 20.51 28.60 18.34
N ASP A 45 19.71 29.36 17.60
CA ASP A 45 20.04 30.72 17.17
C ASP A 45 18.84 31.65 17.37
N ALA A 46 19.02 32.75 18.05
CA ALA A 46 17.96 33.74 18.34
C ALA A 46 17.41 34.40 17.06
N ARG A 47 18.17 34.40 15.97
CA ARG A 47 17.78 34.94 14.66
C ARG A 47 16.80 34.02 13.92
N ALA A 48 16.82 32.72 14.20
CA ALA A 48 15.88 31.80 13.63
C ALA A 48 14.44 32.07 14.13
N SER A 49 13.45 31.85 13.27
CA SER A 49 12.03 31.93 13.64
C SER A 49 11.65 30.80 14.60
N ARG A 50 10.61 30.98 15.43
CA ARG A 50 10.11 29.94 16.36
C ARG A 50 9.80 28.64 15.61
N HIS A 51 9.05 28.74 14.50
CA HIS A 51 8.86 27.75 13.47
C HIS A 51 9.39 28.38 12.18
N HIS A 52 10.46 27.84 11.63
CA HIS A 52 11.17 28.43 10.50
C HIS A 52 10.82 27.73 9.19
N ALA A 53 10.89 26.40 9.19
CA ALA A 53 10.59 25.57 8.04
C ALA A 53 9.94 24.27 8.45
N ARG A 54 9.31 23.60 7.51
CA ARG A 54 8.83 22.22 7.67
C ARG A 54 9.13 21.38 6.44
N LEU A 55 9.42 20.10 6.67
CA LEU A 55 9.53 19.09 5.63
C LEU A 55 8.30 18.20 5.69
N THR A 56 7.66 18.00 4.54
CA THR A 56 6.50 17.11 4.35
C THR A 56 6.79 16.09 3.26
N ILE A 57 5.95 15.06 3.18
CA ILE A 57 5.92 14.16 2.01
C ILE A 57 4.65 14.45 1.24
N GLU A 58 4.78 14.76 -0.05
CA GLU A 58 3.67 15.02 -0.96
C GLU A 58 3.94 14.30 -2.27
N GLU A 59 2.99 13.48 -2.70
CA GLU A 59 3.10 12.66 -3.91
C GLU A 59 4.41 11.82 -3.99
N GLY A 60 4.96 11.44 -2.83
CA GLY A 60 6.22 10.69 -2.74
C GLY A 60 7.50 11.53 -2.78
N GLU A 61 7.39 12.85 -2.89
CA GLU A 61 8.51 13.79 -2.85
C GLU A 61 8.64 14.45 -1.46
N TYR A 62 9.87 14.74 -1.06
CA TYR A 62 10.17 15.46 0.18
C TYR A 62 10.12 16.97 -0.09
N VAL A 63 9.11 17.65 0.41
CA VAL A 63 8.86 19.06 0.14
C VAL A 63 9.24 19.90 1.37
N LEU A 64 10.22 20.79 1.21
CA LEU A 64 10.59 21.80 2.21
C LEU A 64 9.79 23.08 1.96
N GLU A 65 9.20 23.61 3.02
CA GLU A 65 8.39 24.85 3.00
C GLU A 65 8.90 25.84 4.05
N ASP A 66 9.06 27.09 3.64
CA ASP A 66 9.32 28.22 4.54
C ASP A 66 8.02 28.63 5.25
N LEU A 67 7.99 28.60 6.58
CA LEU A 67 6.83 28.98 7.38
C LEU A 67 6.77 30.51 7.62
N GLN A 68 6.97 31.29 6.56
CA GLN A 68 7.04 32.76 6.60
C GLN A 68 8.10 33.24 7.59
N SER A 69 9.28 32.65 7.51
CA SER A 69 10.37 32.93 8.41
C SER A 69 10.92 34.34 8.18
N ARG A 70 11.53 34.94 9.26
CA ARG A 70 12.03 36.32 9.22
C ARG A 70 13.13 36.52 8.19
N HIS A 71 13.99 35.52 8.00
CA HIS A 71 15.18 35.62 7.16
C HIS A 71 15.08 34.77 5.88
N GLY A 72 14.05 33.93 5.76
CA GLY A 72 13.82 33.06 4.61
C GLY A 72 14.61 31.75 4.69
N VAL A 73 14.19 30.79 3.88
CA VAL A 73 14.85 29.50 3.65
C VAL A 73 15.50 29.53 2.28
N PHE A 74 16.73 29.04 2.19
CA PHE A 74 17.48 28.96 0.95
C PHE A 74 17.87 27.51 0.66
N VAL A 75 17.72 27.10 -0.58
CA VAL A 75 18.18 25.77 -1.06
C VAL A 75 19.16 25.99 -2.19
N ASN A 76 20.40 25.54 -2.00
CA ASN A 76 21.51 25.75 -2.94
C ASN A 76 21.75 27.24 -3.28
N GLY A 77 21.55 28.13 -2.29
CA GLY A 77 21.73 29.57 -2.44
C GLY A 77 20.53 30.32 -3.03
N GLU A 78 19.47 29.62 -3.45
CA GLU A 78 18.24 30.20 -3.98
C GLU A 78 17.17 30.27 -2.88
N ARG A 79 16.55 31.46 -2.68
CA ARG A 79 15.46 31.62 -1.72
C ARG A 79 14.22 30.88 -2.20
N ILE A 80 13.60 30.13 -1.29
CA ILE A 80 12.40 29.35 -1.60
C ILE A 80 11.26 29.72 -0.65
N ASP A 81 10.02 29.64 -1.14
CA ASP A 81 8.82 29.54 -0.33
C ASP A 81 8.47 28.04 -0.14
N ARG A 82 8.66 27.25 -1.19
CA ARG A 82 8.41 25.80 -1.21
C ARG A 82 9.24 25.12 -2.29
N LYS A 83 9.86 23.98 -2.02
CA LYS A 83 10.69 23.24 -2.98
C LYS A 83 10.74 21.76 -2.62
N ALA A 84 10.61 20.92 -3.65
CA ALA A 84 10.91 19.49 -3.55
C ALA A 84 12.44 19.32 -3.44
N LEU A 85 12.90 18.65 -2.38
CA LEU A 85 14.31 18.42 -2.11
C LEU A 85 14.83 17.21 -2.90
N GLN A 86 16.04 17.37 -3.40
CA GLN A 86 16.84 16.31 -3.99
C GLN A 86 17.96 15.91 -3.02
N ASP A 87 18.51 14.72 -3.23
CA ASP A 87 19.66 14.25 -2.46
C ASP A 87 20.84 15.20 -2.62
N GLY A 88 21.50 15.55 -1.50
CA GLY A 88 22.60 16.51 -1.48
C GLY A 88 22.19 17.99 -1.47
N ASP A 89 20.89 18.34 -1.52
CA ASP A 89 20.45 19.73 -1.45
C ASP A 89 20.89 20.38 -0.14
N ARG A 90 21.55 21.55 -0.28
CA ARG A 90 22.04 22.36 0.84
C ARG A 90 21.01 23.40 1.25
N ILE A 91 20.60 23.35 2.50
CA ILE A 91 19.57 24.24 3.08
C ILE A 91 20.25 25.23 4.03
N GLU A 92 19.92 26.50 3.89
CA GLU A 92 20.42 27.61 4.71
C GLU A 92 19.27 28.53 5.13
N PHE A 93 19.42 29.23 6.26
CA PHE A 93 18.32 29.96 6.91
C PHE A 93 18.44 31.50 6.79
N GLY A 94 19.16 32.01 5.80
CA GLY A 94 19.18 33.40 5.37
C GLY A 94 19.87 34.39 6.32
N PHE A 95 20.77 33.92 7.20
CA PHE A 95 21.65 34.75 8.03
C PHE A 95 23.07 34.18 8.08
N ALA A 96 24.06 35.07 8.10
CA ALA A 96 25.47 34.70 8.10
C ALA A 96 25.83 33.83 9.31
N ASP A 97 26.81 32.93 9.18
CA ASP A 97 27.28 32.02 10.22
C ASP A 97 26.13 31.25 10.89
N SER A 98 25.26 30.70 10.09
CA SER A 98 24.06 29.95 10.45
C SER A 98 24.30 28.46 10.40
N PHE A 99 23.31 27.71 10.89
CA PHE A 99 23.18 26.29 10.59
C PHE A 99 23.06 26.05 9.08
N SER A 100 23.77 25.06 8.58
CA SER A 100 23.64 24.55 7.23
C SER A 100 23.26 23.10 7.29
N LEU A 101 22.22 22.69 6.56
CA LEU A 101 21.77 21.32 6.47
C LEU A 101 21.99 20.80 5.07
N VAL A 102 22.47 19.56 4.95
CA VAL A 102 22.48 18.81 3.69
C VAL A 102 21.42 17.73 3.81
N PHE A 103 20.49 17.70 2.88
CA PHE A 103 19.44 16.69 2.83
C PHE A 103 20.00 15.39 2.24
N GLU A 104 19.83 14.30 2.97
CA GLU A 104 20.11 12.94 2.52
C GLU A 104 18.79 12.22 2.29
N ARG A 105 18.50 11.90 1.05
CA ARG A 105 17.40 11.02 0.71
C ARG A 105 17.70 9.61 1.25
N PRO A 106 16.71 8.75 1.60
CA PRO A 106 16.99 7.39 2.01
C PRO A 106 17.85 6.69 0.94
N GLY A 107 19.16 6.61 1.19
CA GLY A 107 20.10 6.00 0.28
C GLY A 107 19.91 4.48 0.24
N SER A 108 20.07 3.89 -0.94
CA SER A 108 20.30 2.47 -1.08
C SER A 108 21.64 2.13 -0.39
N ARG A 109 21.70 1.00 0.33
CA ARG A 109 22.96 0.49 0.91
C ARG A 109 24.05 0.30 -0.15
N VAL A 110 23.66 0.10 -1.40
CA VAL A 110 24.56 0.04 -2.55
C VAL A 110 25.27 1.36 -2.78
N VAL A 111 24.58 2.51 -2.59
CA VAL A 111 25.19 3.86 -2.69
C VAL A 111 26.19 4.07 -1.58
N GLU A 112 25.86 3.72 -0.32
CA GLU A 112 26.79 3.84 0.81
C GLU A 112 28.05 3.00 0.62
N ILE A 113 27.93 1.78 0.08
CA ILE A 113 29.08 0.92 -0.23
C ILE A 113 29.90 1.51 -1.38
N ALA A 114 29.25 2.10 -2.39
CA ALA A 114 29.94 2.76 -3.49
C ALA A 114 30.77 3.96 -3.00
N ASP A 115 30.23 4.77 -2.10
CA ASP A 115 30.93 5.90 -1.48
C ASP A 115 32.14 5.44 -0.65
N GLN A 116 31.98 4.38 0.16
CA GLN A 116 33.06 3.77 0.95
C GLN A 116 34.19 3.22 0.07
N LEU A 117 33.85 2.58 -1.05
CA LEU A 117 34.83 2.08 -2.02
C LEU A 117 35.58 3.22 -2.71
N GLY A 118 34.90 4.34 -3.01
CA GLY A 118 35.51 5.54 -3.57
C GLY A 118 36.46 6.25 -2.61
N GLU A 119 36.14 6.35 -1.32
CA GLU A 119 36.98 6.95 -0.29
C GLU A 119 38.24 6.12 0.00
N THR A 120 38.15 4.78 -0.04
CA THR A 120 39.26 3.89 0.21
C THR A 120 40.33 3.98 -0.90
N GLU A 121 39.97 4.26 -2.15
CA GLU A 121 40.87 4.44 -3.25
C GLU A 121 41.70 5.73 -3.20
N LEU A 122 41.22 6.78 -2.51
CA LEU A 122 41.91 8.05 -2.35
C LEU A 122 43.03 7.99 -1.30
N THR A 123 43.08 6.98 -0.46
CA THR A 123 44.04 6.85 0.64
C THR A 123 45.17 5.87 0.38
N ASP A 124 45.02 4.96 -0.57
CA ASP A 124 46.06 3.93 -0.87
C ASP A 124 46.83 4.22 -2.17
N ARG A 125 47.89 5.04 -2.05
CA ARG A 125 48.86 5.30 -3.12
C ARG A 125 49.86 4.13 -3.23
N GLY A 126 49.43 2.97 -3.66
CA GLY A 126 50.38 1.90 -3.97
C GLY A 126 49.73 0.52 -4.12
N SER A 127 49.47 0.17 -5.35
CA SER A 127 49.31 -1.12 -5.98
C SER A 127 47.90 -1.54 -6.42
N THR A 128 47.84 -1.85 -7.74
CA THR A 128 46.75 -2.55 -8.49
C THR A 128 45.43 -1.84 -8.67
N THR A 129 45.43 -0.71 -9.33
CA THR A 129 44.28 0.13 -9.72
C THR A 129 43.31 -0.48 -10.77
N ASN A 130 43.67 -1.59 -11.42
CA ASN A 130 42.92 -2.09 -12.58
C ASN A 130 41.74 -3.07 -12.23
N GLY A 131 41.65 -3.56 -10.99
CA GLY A 131 40.62 -4.54 -10.61
C GLY A 131 39.35 -3.98 -10.03
N ASN A 132 39.38 -2.80 -9.39
CA ASN A 132 38.28 -2.25 -8.63
C ASN A 132 37.36 -1.31 -9.44
N LEU A 133 37.88 -0.64 -10.47
CA LEU A 133 37.09 0.28 -11.31
C LEU A 133 35.82 -0.34 -11.94
N PRO A 134 35.84 -1.55 -12.53
CA PRO A 134 34.67 -2.17 -13.07
C PRO A 134 33.58 -2.50 -11.97
N ARG A 135 34.08 -2.88 -10.77
CA ARG A 135 33.20 -3.19 -9.61
C ARG A 135 32.53 -1.94 -9.09
N LEU A 136 33.28 -0.87 -8.90
CA LEU A 136 32.74 0.42 -8.48
C LEU A 136 31.73 0.95 -9.49
N ARG A 137 32.04 0.87 -10.78
CA ARG A 137 31.14 1.30 -11.85
C ARG A 137 29.82 0.52 -11.83
N ALA A 138 29.87 -0.80 -11.66
CA ALA A 138 28.67 -1.64 -11.61
C ALA A 138 27.75 -1.25 -10.43
N VAL A 139 28.33 -0.99 -9.25
CA VAL A 139 27.57 -0.55 -8.07
C VAL A 139 26.97 0.83 -8.29
N LEU A 140 27.70 1.76 -8.89
CA LEU A 140 27.20 3.11 -9.22
C LEU A 140 26.08 3.08 -10.26
N GLU A 141 26.13 2.18 -11.24
CA GLU A 141 25.06 1.99 -12.23
C GLU A 141 23.75 1.52 -11.57
N VAL A 142 23.81 0.62 -10.58
CA VAL A 142 22.65 0.23 -9.79
C VAL A 142 22.12 1.39 -8.97
N ALA A 143 23.00 2.11 -8.28
CA ALA A 143 22.65 3.29 -7.51
C ALA A 143 21.95 4.35 -8.37
N HIS A 144 22.48 4.60 -9.57
CA HIS A 144 21.89 5.52 -10.53
C HIS A 144 20.52 5.04 -11.03
N ALA A 145 20.38 3.74 -11.34
CA ALA A 145 19.11 3.17 -11.75
C ALA A 145 18.01 3.31 -10.66
N LEU A 146 18.39 3.11 -9.38
CA LEU A 146 17.50 3.28 -8.23
C LEU A 146 17.01 4.73 -8.06
N GLN A 147 17.84 5.70 -8.41
CA GLN A 147 17.51 7.12 -8.28
C GLN A 147 16.72 7.68 -9.46
N THR A 148 16.98 7.20 -10.68
CA THR A 148 16.50 7.82 -11.93
C THR A 148 15.44 7.02 -12.66
N SER A 149 15.34 5.71 -12.40
CA SER A 149 14.40 4.84 -13.12
C SER A 149 13.09 4.65 -12.34
N PHE A 150 11.96 4.93 -13.01
CA PHE A 150 10.61 4.55 -12.53
C PHE A 150 10.19 3.15 -12.98
N SER A 151 11.04 2.44 -13.73
CA SER A 151 10.75 1.10 -14.23
C SER A 151 11.37 0.04 -13.34
N LEU A 152 10.52 -0.84 -12.78
CA LEU A 152 10.92 -2.02 -12.03
C LEU A 152 11.94 -2.86 -12.81
N ASP A 153 11.67 -3.13 -14.09
CA ASP A 153 12.53 -3.96 -14.95
C ASP A 153 13.91 -3.33 -15.17
N ALA A 154 14.00 -2.01 -15.29
CA ALA A 154 15.27 -1.32 -15.47
C ALA A 154 16.17 -1.46 -14.24
N ILE A 155 15.59 -1.32 -13.03
CA ILE A 155 16.34 -1.48 -11.77
C ILE A 155 16.79 -2.93 -11.60
N LEU A 156 15.90 -3.89 -11.81
CA LEU A 156 16.22 -5.32 -11.68
C LEU A 156 17.26 -5.78 -12.70
N ASN A 157 17.22 -5.24 -13.91
CA ASN A 157 18.25 -5.48 -14.92
C ASN A 157 19.62 -4.89 -14.52
N ALA A 158 19.64 -3.68 -13.95
CA ALA A 158 20.88 -3.08 -13.43
C ALA A 158 21.49 -3.92 -12.29
N VAL A 159 20.66 -4.47 -11.39
CA VAL A 159 21.10 -5.40 -10.34
C VAL A 159 21.73 -6.66 -10.96
N LEU A 160 21.12 -7.25 -11.99
CA LEU A 160 21.67 -8.41 -12.68
C LEU A 160 23.00 -8.09 -13.37
N ASP A 161 23.09 -6.97 -14.08
CA ASP A 161 24.31 -6.56 -14.76
C ASP A 161 25.45 -6.34 -13.76
N ALA A 162 25.18 -5.66 -12.64
CA ALA A 162 26.13 -5.48 -11.55
C ALA A 162 26.60 -6.82 -10.96
N ALA A 163 25.68 -7.74 -10.68
CA ALA A 163 25.99 -9.06 -10.15
C ALA A 163 26.88 -9.88 -11.12
N ILE A 164 26.61 -9.82 -12.44
CA ILE A 164 27.42 -10.47 -13.48
C ILE A 164 28.85 -9.87 -13.53
N VAL A 165 28.96 -8.53 -13.45
CA VAL A 165 30.25 -7.85 -13.43
C VAL A 165 31.06 -8.23 -12.19
N LEU A 166 30.44 -8.20 -11.00
CA LEU A 166 31.09 -8.52 -9.73
C LEU A 166 31.61 -9.95 -9.68
N THR A 167 30.84 -10.91 -10.18
CA THR A 167 31.14 -12.33 -10.10
C THR A 167 31.91 -12.84 -11.31
N HIS A 168 31.93 -12.07 -12.38
CA HIS A 168 32.33 -12.55 -13.69
C HIS A 168 31.56 -13.79 -14.15
N ALA A 169 30.30 -13.96 -13.73
CA ALA A 169 29.41 -14.99 -14.22
C ALA A 169 29.14 -14.86 -15.72
N GLU A 170 28.85 -15.96 -16.40
CA GLU A 170 28.47 -15.96 -17.80
C GLU A 170 27.06 -15.46 -18.00
N ARG A 171 26.16 -15.93 -17.12
CA ARG A 171 24.72 -15.60 -17.16
C ARG A 171 24.20 -15.24 -15.77
N GLY A 172 23.20 -14.39 -15.74
CA GLY A 172 22.44 -14.02 -14.55
C GLY A 172 20.94 -14.05 -14.82
N PHE A 173 20.19 -14.50 -13.82
CA PHE A 173 18.74 -14.60 -13.88
C PHE A 173 18.14 -14.07 -12.59
N LEU A 174 17.05 -13.34 -12.73
CA LEU A 174 16.15 -13.03 -11.64
C LEU A 174 14.94 -13.96 -11.75
N LEU A 175 14.80 -14.84 -10.78
CA LEU A 175 13.72 -15.83 -10.74
C LEU A 175 12.74 -15.40 -9.66
N LEU A 176 11.44 -15.33 -9.97
CA LEU A 176 10.39 -15.03 -9.00
C LEU A 176 9.61 -16.31 -8.65
N LYS A 177 9.28 -16.45 -7.37
CA LYS A 177 8.49 -17.57 -6.87
C LYS A 177 7.01 -17.35 -7.18
N LYS A 178 6.39 -18.34 -7.84
CA LYS A 178 4.96 -18.36 -8.15
C LYS A 178 4.37 -19.71 -7.72
N GLY A 179 3.74 -19.70 -6.55
CA GLY A 179 3.38 -20.96 -5.88
C GLY A 179 4.62 -21.79 -5.57
N ASP A 180 4.65 -23.06 -6.02
CA ASP A 180 5.78 -23.98 -5.82
C ASP A 180 6.78 -23.98 -6.99
N SER A 181 6.74 -23.00 -7.87
CA SER A 181 7.64 -22.92 -9.02
C SER A 181 8.41 -21.60 -9.06
N LEU A 182 9.57 -21.60 -9.77
CA LEU A 182 10.33 -20.40 -10.11
C LEU A 182 10.10 -20.04 -11.57
N GLU A 183 9.70 -18.81 -11.83
CA GLU A 183 9.57 -18.24 -13.19
C GLU A 183 10.70 -17.25 -13.46
N VAL A 184 11.21 -17.23 -14.69
CA VAL A 184 12.25 -16.27 -15.10
C VAL A 184 11.57 -14.91 -15.29
N HIS A 185 11.91 -13.93 -14.47
CA HIS A 185 11.47 -12.55 -14.62
C HIS A 185 12.40 -11.76 -15.54
N SER A 186 13.70 -11.91 -15.34
CA SER A 186 14.73 -11.26 -16.15
C SER A 186 15.94 -12.18 -16.32
N ALA A 187 16.60 -12.10 -17.47
CA ALA A 187 17.79 -12.91 -17.79
C ALA A 187 18.77 -12.10 -18.63
N ARG A 188 20.04 -12.11 -18.21
CA ARG A 188 21.10 -11.33 -18.84
C ARG A 188 22.42 -12.10 -18.92
N SER A 189 23.27 -11.67 -19.85
CA SER A 189 24.65 -12.12 -19.99
C SER A 189 25.60 -10.91 -20.00
N ARG A 190 26.90 -11.14 -20.05
CA ARG A 190 27.88 -10.05 -20.19
C ARG A 190 27.67 -9.18 -21.43
N SER A 191 27.00 -9.70 -22.45
CA SER A 191 26.74 -9.00 -23.72
C SER A 191 25.36 -8.36 -23.78
N GLY A 192 24.55 -8.47 -22.72
CA GLY A 192 23.19 -7.93 -22.65
C GLY A 192 22.10 -8.98 -22.46
N PRO A 193 20.87 -8.73 -22.92
CA PRO A 193 19.75 -9.65 -22.76
C PRO A 193 20.02 -11.03 -23.33
N LEU A 194 19.56 -12.09 -22.65
CA LEU A 194 19.66 -13.47 -23.13
C LEU A 194 18.51 -13.80 -24.08
N PRO A 195 18.79 -14.51 -25.20
CA PRO A 195 17.76 -15.03 -26.08
C PRO A 195 16.95 -16.16 -25.39
N GLU A 196 15.68 -16.34 -25.79
CA GLU A 196 14.74 -17.28 -25.18
C GLU A 196 15.28 -18.73 -25.10
N GLU A 197 16.01 -19.17 -26.11
CA GLU A 197 16.64 -20.50 -26.14
C GLU A 197 17.61 -20.75 -25.00
N ASN A 198 18.18 -19.71 -24.42
CA ASN A 198 19.18 -19.74 -23.35
C ASN A 198 18.61 -19.52 -21.94
N LEU A 199 17.26 -19.45 -21.79
CA LEU A 199 16.58 -19.21 -20.50
C LEU A 199 16.49 -20.45 -19.60
N LYS A 200 17.12 -21.54 -19.93
CA LYS A 200 17.09 -22.78 -19.14
C LYS A 200 17.95 -22.66 -17.90
N VAL A 201 17.36 -22.91 -16.73
CA VAL A 201 17.99 -22.94 -15.41
C VAL A 201 17.58 -24.21 -14.65
N PRO A 202 18.38 -24.72 -13.72
CA PRO A 202 18.08 -25.94 -12.95
C PRO A 202 17.11 -25.64 -11.79
N ARG A 203 15.86 -25.25 -12.11
CA ARG A 203 14.85 -24.75 -11.14
C ARG A 203 14.64 -25.68 -9.96
N ASN A 204 14.56 -27.00 -10.19
CA ASN A 204 14.33 -27.97 -9.13
C ASN A 204 15.50 -28.03 -8.14
N LEU A 205 16.74 -27.95 -8.64
CA LEU A 205 17.92 -27.88 -7.79
C LEU A 205 17.89 -26.63 -6.92
N ILE A 206 17.59 -25.47 -7.53
CA ILE A 206 17.52 -24.20 -6.81
C ILE A 206 16.47 -24.24 -5.71
N LEU A 207 15.27 -24.74 -6.00
CA LEU A 207 14.20 -24.87 -4.99
C LEU A 207 14.60 -25.80 -3.85
N GLN A 208 15.14 -26.96 -4.17
CA GLN A 208 15.56 -27.97 -3.20
C GLN A 208 16.65 -27.43 -2.26
N GLU A 209 17.63 -26.72 -2.79
CA GLU A 209 18.70 -26.12 -2.00
C GLU A 209 18.20 -24.95 -1.13
N LEU A 210 17.28 -24.14 -1.65
CA LEU A 210 16.68 -23.04 -0.87
C LEU A 210 15.80 -23.54 0.27
N GLU A 211 15.10 -24.64 0.09
CA GLU A 211 14.32 -25.30 1.16
C GLU A 211 15.25 -25.87 2.24
N ALA A 212 16.37 -26.44 1.85
CA ALA A 212 17.36 -26.99 2.78
C ALA A 212 18.16 -25.88 3.49
N ARG A 213 18.44 -24.79 2.81
CA ARG A 213 19.27 -23.65 3.29
C ARG A 213 18.68 -22.34 2.78
N PRO A 214 17.85 -21.63 3.56
CA PRO A 214 17.27 -20.37 3.12
C PRO A 214 18.27 -19.20 3.19
N GLN A 215 19.50 -19.43 2.75
CA GLN A 215 20.62 -18.48 2.72
C GLN A 215 21.29 -18.49 1.35
N ALA A 216 22.12 -17.47 1.09
CA ALA A 216 22.95 -17.45 -0.11
C ALA A 216 23.90 -18.65 -0.14
N PHE A 217 24.01 -19.29 -1.30
CA PHE A 217 24.93 -20.42 -1.49
C PHE A 217 25.64 -20.37 -2.82
N SER A 218 26.85 -20.94 -2.84
CA SER A 218 27.66 -21.15 -4.04
C SER A 218 27.93 -22.64 -4.21
N MET A 219 27.85 -23.14 -5.43
CA MET A 219 28.14 -24.54 -5.77
C MET A 219 29.11 -24.58 -6.94
N GLN A 220 30.07 -25.51 -6.84
CA GLN A 220 31.00 -25.83 -7.94
C GLN A 220 30.78 -27.30 -8.31
N PHE A 221 30.75 -27.58 -9.60
CA PHE A 221 30.56 -28.92 -10.14
C PHE A 221 31.83 -29.40 -10.82
N ASP A 222 32.43 -30.44 -10.25
CA ASP A 222 33.56 -31.12 -10.84
C ASP A 222 33.07 -32.42 -11.52
N PRO A 223 33.11 -32.51 -12.86
CA PRO A 223 32.64 -33.67 -13.60
C PRO A 223 33.35 -34.99 -13.22
N GLU A 224 34.56 -34.90 -12.63
CA GLU A 224 35.39 -36.06 -12.30
C GLU A 224 35.09 -36.56 -10.85
N ARG A 225 34.50 -35.76 -9.99
CA ARG A 225 34.36 -36.06 -8.56
C ARG A 225 32.92 -36.32 -8.08
N GLU A 226 31.95 -35.80 -8.76
CA GLU A 226 30.55 -35.91 -8.36
C GLU A 226 29.66 -36.29 -9.55
N SER A 227 28.61 -37.07 -9.30
CA SER A 227 27.52 -37.29 -10.25
C SER A 227 26.55 -36.13 -10.15
N PRO A 228 26.69 -35.06 -10.96
CA PRO A 228 25.80 -33.89 -10.87
C PRO A 228 24.38 -34.29 -11.23
N SER A 229 23.39 -33.56 -10.69
CA SER A 229 22.00 -33.76 -11.06
C SER A 229 21.84 -33.71 -12.58
N ARG A 230 20.88 -34.48 -13.12
CA ARG A 230 20.64 -34.58 -14.57
C ARG A 230 20.50 -33.21 -15.25
N SER A 231 19.95 -32.22 -14.50
CA SER A 231 19.75 -30.85 -14.96
C SER A 231 21.09 -30.06 -15.08
N VAL A 232 22.01 -30.23 -14.14
CA VAL A 232 23.33 -29.57 -14.11
C VAL A 232 24.18 -30.09 -15.25
N TYR A 233 24.18 -31.40 -15.45
CA TYR A 233 24.90 -32.04 -16.56
C TYR A 233 24.37 -31.60 -17.92
N ALA A 234 23.02 -31.58 -18.09
CA ALA A 234 22.40 -31.17 -19.35
C ALA A 234 22.61 -29.69 -19.71
N LEU A 235 22.92 -28.85 -18.73
CA LEU A 235 23.22 -27.42 -18.89
C LEU A 235 24.69 -27.11 -18.89
N GLU A 236 25.55 -28.12 -18.73
CA GLU A 236 27.03 -27.98 -18.70
C GLU A 236 27.55 -26.99 -17.65
N LEU A 237 26.85 -26.89 -16.51
CA LEU A 237 27.17 -25.93 -15.47
C LEU A 237 28.41 -26.35 -14.69
N LYS A 238 29.35 -25.42 -14.50
CA LYS A 238 30.55 -25.59 -13.68
C LYS A 238 30.49 -24.85 -12.35
N SER A 239 29.80 -23.70 -12.31
CA SER A 239 29.65 -22.90 -11.10
C SER A 239 28.28 -22.25 -11.08
N VAL A 240 27.70 -22.17 -9.89
CA VAL A 240 26.40 -21.55 -9.61
C VAL A 240 26.47 -20.75 -8.32
N VAL A 241 25.82 -19.59 -8.30
CA VAL A 241 25.54 -18.80 -7.11
C VAL A 241 24.04 -18.51 -7.06
N CYS A 242 23.45 -18.73 -5.92
CA CYS A 242 22.05 -18.44 -5.64
C CYS A 242 21.95 -17.55 -4.40
N ILE A 243 21.24 -16.43 -4.52
CA ILE A 243 21.00 -15.53 -3.41
C ILE A 243 19.49 -15.33 -3.31
N PRO A 244 18.86 -15.72 -2.19
CA PRO A 244 17.41 -15.58 -2.04
C PRO A 244 17.01 -14.11 -2.00
N LEU A 245 15.91 -13.78 -2.67
CA LEU A 245 15.20 -12.53 -2.54
C LEU A 245 14.10 -12.74 -1.52
N VAL A 246 14.12 -11.96 -0.44
CA VAL A 246 13.25 -12.20 0.72
C VAL A 246 12.31 -11.03 0.97
N ARG A 247 11.14 -11.33 1.49
CA ARG A 247 10.23 -10.32 2.02
C ARG A 247 10.74 -9.84 3.37
N LEU A 248 11.15 -8.57 3.42
CA LEU A 248 11.83 -7.98 4.57
C LEU A 248 10.95 -7.79 5.81
N GLN A 249 9.61 -7.84 5.64
CA GLN A 249 8.63 -7.56 6.70
C GLN A 249 7.94 -8.81 7.25
N THR A 250 8.40 -10.02 6.90
CA THR A 250 7.85 -11.28 7.39
C THR A 250 8.79 -11.97 8.38
N ASP A 251 8.23 -12.62 9.40
CA ASP A 251 8.96 -13.48 10.32
C ASP A 251 8.21 -14.85 10.41
N PRO A 252 8.80 -15.94 9.95
CA PRO A 252 10.11 -16.05 9.30
C PRO A 252 10.16 -15.36 7.92
N LEU A 253 11.37 -15.01 7.47
CA LEU A 253 11.60 -14.39 6.16
C LEU A 253 11.07 -15.31 5.04
N GLU A 254 10.18 -14.76 4.22
CA GLU A 254 9.60 -15.48 3.08
C GLU A 254 10.45 -15.22 1.82
N THR A 255 10.90 -16.30 1.18
CA THR A 255 11.60 -16.20 -0.11
C THR A 255 10.60 -15.91 -1.22
N VAL A 256 10.74 -14.76 -1.89
CA VAL A 256 9.91 -14.30 -3.01
C VAL A 256 10.55 -14.53 -4.36
N GLY A 257 11.85 -14.83 -4.40
CA GLY A 257 12.59 -15.08 -5.62
C GLY A 257 14.04 -15.41 -5.36
N VAL A 258 14.82 -15.43 -6.41
CA VAL A 258 16.26 -15.76 -6.39
C VAL A 258 17.02 -14.92 -7.39
N LEU A 259 18.12 -14.34 -6.96
CA LEU A 259 19.18 -13.87 -7.84
C LEU A 259 20.10 -15.06 -8.12
N TYR A 260 20.07 -15.56 -9.35
CA TYR A 260 20.79 -16.74 -9.80
C TYR A 260 21.87 -16.36 -10.83
N LEU A 261 23.09 -16.83 -10.61
CA LEU A 261 24.22 -16.61 -11.50
C LEU A 261 24.88 -17.94 -11.83
N ASP A 262 25.31 -18.14 -13.06
CA ASP A 262 26.03 -19.34 -13.47
C ASP A 262 27.20 -19.10 -14.44
N SER A 263 28.09 -20.11 -14.54
CA SER A 263 29.12 -20.19 -15.50
C SER A 263 29.32 -21.62 -15.98
N ARG A 264 29.55 -21.78 -17.29
CA ARG A 264 29.89 -23.03 -17.98
C ARG A 264 31.38 -23.12 -18.29
N ILE A 265 32.11 -22.02 -18.14
CA ILE A 265 33.51 -21.90 -18.56
C ILE A 265 34.47 -22.40 -17.48
N GLU A 266 34.30 -21.94 -16.24
CA GLU A 266 35.20 -22.22 -15.12
C GLU A 266 34.49 -22.74 -13.90
N ALA A 267 35.09 -23.79 -13.27
CA ALA A 267 34.68 -24.25 -11.95
C ALA A 267 35.39 -23.40 -10.88
N ARG A 268 34.77 -22.30 -10.47
CA ARG A 268 35.27 -21.41 -9.41
C ARG A 268 34.13 -20.94 -8.51
N ASP A 269 34.47 -20.51 -7.31
CA ASP A 269 33.50 -19.82 -6.46
C ASP A 269 33.22 -18.41 -7.03
N LEU A 270 32.06 -18.26 -7.67
CA LEU A 270 31.63 -16.98 -8.26
C LEU A 270 31.36 -15.90 -7.20
N ALA A 271 31.07 -16.28 -5.96
CA ALA A 271 30.86 -15.35 -4.86
C ALA A 271 32.14 -14.92 -4.14
N GLN A 272 33.29 -15.53 -4.47
CA GLN A 272 34.55 -15.29 -3.77
C GLN A 272 34.93 -13.80 -3.77
N GLY A 273 35.06 -13.23 -2.56
CA GLY A 273 35.42 -11.83 -2.36
C GLY A 273 34.30 -10.81 -2.67
N ASN A 274 33.10 -11.27 -3.03
CA ASN A 274 31.97 -10.39 -3.38
C ASN A 274 30.66 -10.76 -2.67
N HIS A 275 30.70 -11.66 -1.69
CA HIS A 275 29.49 -12.21 -1.06
C HIS A 275 28.60 -11.10 -0.44
N GLU A 276 29.21 -10.20 0.31
CA GLU A 276 28.49 -9.09 0.95
C GLU A 276 27.86 -8.12 -0.07
N LEU A 277 28.54 -7.84 -1.17
CA LEU A 277 28.00 -7.00 -2.25
C LEU A 277 26.82 -7.68 -2.95
N LEU A 278 26.91 -8.97 -3.22
CA LEU A 278 25.85 -9.74 -3.83
C LEU A 278 24.61 -9.83 -2.93
N GLU A 279 24.79 -10.05 -1.63
CA GLU A 279 23.70 -10.03 -0.65
C GLU A 279 23.05 -8.65 -0.59
N THR A 280 23.86 -7.58 -0.64
CA THR A 280 23.32 -6.21 -0.67
C THR A 280 22.49 -5.96 -1.92
N LEU A 281 22.97 -6.38 -3.11
CA LEU A 281 22.19 -6.30 -4.35
C LEU A 281 20.86 -7.08 -4.28
N ALA A 282 20.86 -8.25 -3.65
CA ALA A 282 19.65 -9.04 -3.45
C ALA A 282 18.66 -8.37 -2.49
N VAL A 283 19.16 -7.72 -1.44
CA VAL A 283 18.32 -6.93 -0.52
C VAL A 283 17.67 -5.76 -1.25
N GLU A 284 18.41 -5.03 -2.08
CA GLU A 284 17.85 -3.94 -2.88
C GLU A 284 16.81 -4.44 -3.89
N ALA A 285 17.11 -5.52 -4.61
CA ALA A 285 16.13 -6.14 -5.51
C ALA A 285 14.85 -6.57 -4.76
N SER A 286 15.02 -7.15 -3.57
CA SER A 286 13.90 -7.53 -2.69
C SER A 286 13.05 -6.33 -2.29
N ALA A 287 13.69 -5.22 -1.93
CA ALA A 287 13.02 -3.99 -1.54
C ALA A 287 12.21 -3.38 -2.70
N VAL A 288 12.80 -3.36 -3.90
CA VAL A 288 12.14 -2.84 -5.11
C VAL A 288 10.92 -3.70 -5.48
N LEU A 289 11.05 -5.02 -5.44
CA LEU A 289 9.95 -5.95 -5.67
C LEU A 289 8.81 -5.76 -4.67
N GLU A 290 9.11 -5.61 -3.38
CA GLU A 290 8.10 -5.39 -2.35
C GLU A 290 7.40 -4.04 -2.51
N ASN A 291 8.12 -2.98 -2.83
CA ASN A 291 7.53 -1.67 -3.11
C ASN A 291 6.57 -1.73 -4.31
N ALA A 292 6.97 -2.39 -5.41
CA ALA A 292 6.09 -2.56 -6.58
C ALA A 292 4.81 -3.31 -6.22
N ARG A 293 4.91 -4.39 -5.43
CA ARG A 293 3.78 -5.17 -4.94
C ARG A 293 2.82 -4.33 -4.07
N LEU A 294 3.37 -3.54 -3.14
CA LEU A 294 2.56 -2.69 -2.27
C LEU A 294 1.82 -1.62 -3.05
N LEU A 295 2.47 -0.98 -4.03
CA LEU A 295 1.83 0.00 -4.91
C LEU A 295 0.69 -0.62 -5.73
N GLU A 296 0.86 -1.84 -6.24
CA GLU A 296 -0.19 -2.55 -6.97
C GLU A 296 -1.38 -2.88 -6.05
N GLN A 297 -1.12 -3.32 -4.81
CA GLN A 297 -2.17 -3.57 -3.82
C GLN A 297 -2.92 -2.31 -3.43
N ASP A 298 -2.23 -1.19 -3.25
CA ASP A 298 -2.86 0.08 -2.92
C ASP A 298 -3.73 0.59 -4.06
N ARG A 299 -3.27 0.49 -5.31
CA ARG A 299 -4.09 0.80 -6.50
C ARG A 299 -5.36 -0.05 -6.55
N ALA A 300 -5.24 -1.36 -6.35
CA ALA A 300 -6.39 -2.25 -6.32
C ALA A 300 -7.39 -1.89 -5.21
N ARG A 301 -6.89 -1.52 -4.02
CA ARG A 301 -7.73 -1.04 -2.92
C ARG A 301 -8.44 0.27 -3.25
N GLN A 302 -7.75 1.23 -3.88
CA GLN A 302 -8.34 2.51 -4.27
C GLN A 302 -9.51 2.31 -5.23
N VAL A 303 -9.36 1.47 -6.26
CA VAL A 303 -10.44 1.16 -7.20
C VAL A 303 -11.68 0.61 -6.47
N VAL A 304 -11.49 -0.34 -5.57
CA VAL A 304 -12.61 -0.91 -4.79
C VAL A 304 -13.26 0.15 -3.88
N GLN A 305 -12.48 1.04 -3.29
CA GLN A 305 -13.02 2.13 -2.46
C GLN A 305 -13.81 3.15 -3.28
N GLU A 306 -13.37 3.49 -4.48
CA GLU A 306 -14.10 4.37 -5.39
C GLU A 306 -15.43 3.76 -5.82
N GLU A 307 -15.46 2.46 -6.17
CA GLU A 307 -16.69 1.73 -6.50
C GLU A 307 -17.68 1.71 -5.32
N LEU A 308 -17.19 1.47 -4.09
CA LEU A 308 -18.02 1.49 -2.90
C LEU A 308 -18.55 2.89 -2.57
N ALA A 309 -17.74 3.94 -2.78
CA ALA A 309 -18.19 5.33 -2.61
C ALA A 309 -19.28 5.69 -3.62
N LEU A 310 -19.16 5.24 -4.88
CA LEU A 310 -20.23 5.40 -5.88
C LEU A 310 -21.50 4.66 -5.46
N ALA A 311 -21.38 3.41 -5.02
CA ALA A 311 -22.53 2.63 -4.52
C ALA A 311 -23.22 3.31 -3.34
N ARG A 312 -22.47 3.92 -2.41
CA ARG A 312 -22.98 4.73 -1.31
C ARG A 312 -23.81 5.92 -1.81
N ASN A 313 -23.27 6.68 -2.75
CA ASN A 313 -23.98 7.83 -3.33
C ASN A 313 -25.29 7.42 -4.00
N ILE A 314 -25.28 6.32 -4.75
CA ILE A 314 -26.50 5.76 -5.35
C ILE A 314 -27.49 5.38 -4.27
N GLN A 315 -27.08 4.61 -3.25
CA GLN A 315 -27.97 4.18 -2.16
C GLN A 315 -28.55 5.39 -1.39
N GLN A 316 -27.73 6.38 -1.08
CA GLN A 316 -28.22 7.59 -0.40
C GLN A 316 -29.23 8.36 -1.26
N SER A 317 -29.10 8.38 -2.57
CA SER A 317 -30.08 8.99 -3.47
C SER A 317 -31.42 8.27 -3.52
N LEU A 318 -31.48 7.02 -3.05
CA LEU A 318 -32.71 6.26 -2.93
C LEU A 318 -33.48 6.56 -1.66
N LEU A 319 -32.87 7.17 -0.63
CA LEU A 319 -33.56 7.63 0.56
C LEU A 319 -34.31 8.92 0.25
N PRO A 320 -35.39 9.23 1.01
CA PRO A 320 -36.18 10.42 0.73
C PRO A 320 -35.35 11.70 0.87
N ALA A 321 -35.25 12.49 -0.20
CA ALA A 321 -34.53 13.75 -0.22
C ALA A 321 -35.13 14.82 0.70
N SER A 322 -36.45 14.76 0.95
CA SER A 322 -37.18 15.62 1.89
C SER A 322 -38.38 14.88 2.46
N LEU A 323 -38.61 15.07 3.74
CA LEU A 323 -39.81 14.57 4.44
C LEU A 323 -40.80 15.71 4.63
N PRO A 324 -42.14 15.42 4.75
CA PRO A 324 -43.13 16.46 4.96
C PRO A 324 -42.89 17.18 6.29
N ASP A 325 -42.88 18.53 6.24
CA ASP A 325 -42.71 19.40 7.41
C ASP A 325 -43.90 20.37 7.62
N SER A 326 -44.97 20.19 6.87
CA SER A 326 -46.14 21.06 6.94
C SER A 326 -47.41 20.32 6.62
N GLY A 327 -48.54 20.90 7.05
CA GLY A 327 -49.83 20.29 6.86
C GLY A 327 -50.22 19.38 8.04
N TRP A 328 -50.98 18.31 7.74
CA TRP A 328 -51.48 17.40 8.75
C TRP A 328 -50.45 16.30 9.14
N LEU A 329 -49.37 16.13 8.37
CA LEU A 329 -48.29 15.17 8.65
C LEU A 329 -46.95 15.91 8.67
N ARG A 330 -46.18 15.66 9.72
CA ARG A 330 -44.79 16.05 9.83
C ARG A 330 -43.94 14.83 10.11
N ALA A 331 -42.80 14.77 9.50
CA ALA A 331 -41.86 13.65 9.71
C ALA A 331 -40.42 14.10 9.68
N THR A 332 -39.59 13.36 10.39
CA THR A 332 -38.13 13.47 10.32
C THR A 332 -37.56 12.07 10.30
N GLY A 333 -36.45 11.88 9.61
CA GLY A 333 -35.76 10.60 9.50
C GLY A 333 -34.27 10.81 9.38
N TYR A 334 -33.51 9.83 9.86
CA TYR A 334 -32.05 9.82 9.78
C TYR A 334 -31.56 8.40 9.61
N SER A 335 -30.59 8.20 8.71
CA SER A 335 -29.85 6.94 8.53
C SER A 335 -28.38 7.22 8.34
N MET A 336 -27.56 6.48 9.06
CA MET A 336 -26.09 6.54 8.94
C MET A 336 -25.54 5.11 8.87
N PRO A 337 -25.13 4.66 7.69
CA PRO A 337 -24.57 3.33 7.54
C PRO A 337 -23.24 3.21 8.29
N CYS A 338 -23.01 2.06 8.93
CA CYS A 338 -21.76 1.79 9.67
C CYS A 338 -20.56 1.45 8.77
N ARG A 339 -20.77 1.25 7.47
CA ARG A 339 -19.79 1.06 6.41
C ARG A 339 -20.13 1.97 5.23
N GLU A 340 -19.46 1.78 4.10
CA GLU A 340 -19.72 2.56 2.89
C GLU A 340 -21.18 2.45 2.43
N VAL A 341 -21.78 1.27 2.56
CA VAL A 341 -23.22 1.00 2.26
C VAL A 341 -23.86 0.20 3.39
N GLY A 342 -25.16 0.34 3.59
CA GLY A 342 -25.93 -0.24 4.71
C GLY A 342 -27.14 -1.06 4.29
N GLY A 343 -27.65 -1.88 5.25
CA GLY A 343 -28.88 -2.63 5.13
C GLY A 343 -30.15 -1.84 5.51
N ASP A 344 -29.96 -0.73 6.22
CA ASP A 344 -31.07 0.12 6.70
C ASP A 344 -31.75 0.84 5.53
N TYR A 345 -33.05 0.82 5.56
CA TYR A 345 -33.92 1.54 4.63
C TYR A 345 -35.06 2.20 5.37
N TYR A 346 -35.32 3.45 5.06
CA TYR A 346 -36.59 4.11 5.47
C TYR A 346 -37.12 4.95 4.32
N ASP A 347 -38.42 5.07 4.27
CA ASP A 347 -39.10 5.91 3.31
C ASP A 347 -40.42 6.43 3.87
N LEU A 348 -40.84 7.59 3.36
CA LEU A 348 -42.16 8.16 3.59
C LEU A 348 -42.62 8.83 2.30
N PHE A 349 -43.55 8.20 1.62
CA PHE A 349 -44.01 8.66 0.33
C PHE A 349 -45.53 8.81 0.26
N ARG A 350 -45.94 9.71 -0.59
CA ARG A 350 -47.37 10.02 -0.75
C ARG A 350 -47.98 9.04 -1.74
N VAL A 351 -48.96 8.26 -1.26
CA VAL A 351 -49.71 7.29 -2.08
C VAL A 351 -50.84 8.02 -2.83
N THR A 352 -51.60 8.88 -2.10
CA THR A 352 -52.61 9.77 -2.66
C THR A 352 -52.60 11.10 -1.91
N PRO A 353 -53.37 12.13 -2.31
CA PRO A 353 -53.47 13.37 -1.55
C PRO A 353 -53.82 13.19 -0.07
N ASP A 354 -54.53 12.12 0.25
CA ASP A 354 -55.06 11.85 1.59
C ASP A 354 -54.36 10.73 2.34
N TYR A 355 -53.38 10.05 1.71
CA TYR A 355 -52.65 8.89 2.25
C TYR A 355 -51.16 8.99 2.07
N TRP A 356 -50.44 8.65 3.12
CA TRP A 356 -48.99 8.43 3.10
C TRP A 356 -48.64 7.00 3.50
N ALA A 357 -47.60 6.46 2.88
CA ALA A 357 -46.98 5.20 3.29
C ALA A 357 -45.67 5.49 3.98
N ALA A 358 -45.43 4.84 5.12
CA ALA A 358 -44.16 4.89 5.85
C ALA A 358 -43.56 3.50 5.90
N VAL A 359 -42.25 3.40 5.73
CA VAL A 359 -41.49 2.15 5.81
C VAL A 359 -40.20 2.39 6.59
N VAL A 360 -39.85 1.45 7.47
CA VAL A 360 -38.55 1.33 8.12
C VAL A 360 -38.15 -0.14 8.07
N ALA A 361 -36.96 -0.44 7.60
CA ALA A 361 -36.51 -1.80 7.45
C ALA A 361 -34.99 -1.93 7.69
N ASP A 362 -34.57 -3.12 8.13
CA ASP A 362 -33.15 -3.50 8.24
C ASP A 362 -32.96 -4.88 7.64
N VAL A 363 -32.10 -4.94 6.63
CA VAL A 363 -31.69 -6.18 5.95
C VAL A 363 -30.50 -6.78 6.67
N ALA A 364 -30.64 -8.01 7.11
CA ALA A 364 -29.60 -8.73 7.85
C ALA A 364 -28.28 -8.77 7.10
N GLY A 365 -27.20 -8.42 7.79
CA GLY A 365 -25.83 -8.44 7.25
C GLY A 365 -25.24 -7.05 7.09
N LYS A 366 -24.14 -6.96 6.35
CA LYS A 366 -23.37 -5.70 6.17
C LYS A 366 -22.85 -5.62 4.73
N GLY A 367 -22.63 -4.39 4.25
CA GLY A 367 -22.05 -4.12 2.95
C GLY A 367 -23.00 -4.33 1.78
N VAL A 368 -22.45 -4.58 0.59
CA VAL A 368 -23.16 -4.56 -0.70
C VAL A 368 -24.38 -5.49 -0.74
N SER A 369 -24.28 -6.70 -0.18
CA SER A 369 -25.39 -7.66 -0.16
C SER A 369 -26.62 -7.12 0.60
N ALA A 370 -26.43 -6.48 1.77
CA ALA A 370 -27.51 -5.88 2.53
C ALA A 370 -28.07 -4.64 1.82
N ALA A 371 -27.19 -3.82 1.23
CA ALA A 371 -27.59 -2.64 0.46
C ALA A 371 -28.47 -2.97 -0.75
N LEU A 372 -28.14 -4.04 -1.47
CA LEU A 372 -28.99 -4.54 -2.58
C LEU A 372 -30.36 -5.02 -2.08
N GLY A 373 -30.40 -5.69 -0.92
CA GLY A 373 -31.66 -6.05 -0.27
C GLY A 373 -32.51 -4.83 0.09
N ALA A 374 -31.91 -3.79 0.65
CA ALA A 374 -32.58 -2.52 0.96
C ALA A 374 -33.16 -1.85 -0.30
N SER A 375 -32.40 -1.83 -1.40
CA SER A 375 -32.88 -1.30 -2.69
C SER A 375 -34.03 -2.12 -3.26
N LEU A 376 -34.04 -3.44 -3.06
CA LEU A 376 -35.14 -4.32 -3.46
C LEU A 376 -36.40 -4.00 -2.64
N LEU A 377 -36.28 -3.84 -1.31
CA LEU A 377 -37.36 -3.43 -0.45
C LEU A 377 -38.01 -2.11 -0.92
N GLN A 378 -37.19 -1.11 -1.23
CA GLN A 378 -37.66 0.17 -1.76
C GLN A 378 -38.48 -0.03 -3.04
N GLY A 379 -37.96 -0.77 -4.02
CA GLY A 379 -38.69 -1.04 -5.28
C GLY A 379 -40.04 -1.74 -5.04
N ALA A 380 -40.11 -2.65 -4.08
CA ALA A 380 -41.34 -3.36 -3.75
C ALA A 380 -42.40 -2.43 -3.09
N PHE A 381 -41.96 -1.52 -2.24
CA PHE A 381 -42.86 -0.59 -1.54
C PHE A 381 -43.39 0.53 -2.45
N LEU A 382 -42.77 0.86 -3.56
CA LEU A 382 -43.31 1.80 -4.54
C LEU A 382 -44.64 1.35 -5.16
N GLY A 383 -45.01 0.08 -5.06
CA GLY A 383 -46.26 -0.49 -5.56
C GLY A 383 -47.40 -0.53 -4.54
N ILE A 384 -47.25 0.03 -3.34
CA ILE A 384 -48.31 0.06 -2.31
C ILE A 384 -49.46 0.98 -2.74
N ASP A 385 -50.69 0.50 -2.55
CA ASP A 385 -51.92 1.28 -2.74
C ASP A 385 -52.61 1.62 -1.36
N THR A 386 -53.74 2.30 -1.41
CA THR A 386 -54.45 2.78 -0.22
C THR A 386 -55.23 1.70 0.55
N ARG A 387 -55.25 0.47 0.03
CA ARG A 387 -55.98 -0.61 0.72
C ARG A 387 -55.08 -1.16 1.84
N PRO A 388 -55.63 -1.36 3.06
CA PRO A 388 -54.86 -1.94 4.16
C PRO A 388 -54.23 -3.29 3.83
N ASP A 389 -54.90 -4.11 3.01
CA ASP A 389 -54.42 -5.42 2.57
C ASP A 389 -53.19 -5.31 1.65
N SER A 390 -52.90 -4.15 1.05
CA SER A 390 -51.72 -3.95 0.19
C SER A 390 -50.41 -4.11 0.96
N LEU A 391 -50.38 -3.70 2.25
CA LEU A 391 -49.23 -3.90 3.12
C LEU A 391 -48.94 -5.41 3.30
N ARG A 392 -49.97 -6.17 3.63
CA ARG A 392 -49.85 -7.62 3.80
C ARG A 392 -49.40 -8.28 2.52
N HIS A 393 -50.01 -7.98 1.39
CA HIS A 393 -49.69 -8.57 0.11
C HIS A 393 -48.24 -8.27 -0.30
N THR A 394 -47.76 -7.05 -0.05
CA THR A 394 -46.34 -6.69 -0.32
C THR A 394 -45.38 -7.50 0.55
N ILE A 395 -45.66 -7.64 1.85
CA ILE A 395 -44.81 -8.41 2.76
C ILE A 395 -44.80 -9.91 2.40
N GLU A 396 -45.96 -10.49 2.06
CA GLU A 396 -46.05 -11.89 1.61
C GLU A 396 -45.23 -12.16 0.35
N ARG A 397 -45.28 -11.26 -0.64
CA ARG A 397 -44.48 -11.35 -1.86
C ARG A 397 -42.98 -11.20 -1.59
N LEU A 398 -42.61 -10.26 -0.73
CA LEU A 398 -41.22 -10.09 -0.31
C LEU A 398 -40.74 -11.33 0.45
N HIS A 399 -41.57 -11.89 1.35
CA HIS A 399 -41.21 -13.10 2.08
C HIS A 399 -40.95 -14.28 1.11
N ALA A 400 -41.84 -14.53 0.15
CA ALA A 400 -41.67 -15.57 -0.85
C ALA A 400 -40.36 -15.33 -1.67
N PHE A 401 -40.16 -14.10 -2.12
CA PHE A 401 -38.97 -13.75 -2.91
C PHE A 401 -37.64 -13.96 -2.15
N PHE A 402 -37.57 -13.48 -0.89
CA PHE A 402 -36.36 -13.63 -0.07
C PHE A 402 -36.06 -15.11 0.19
N LYS A 403 -37.10 -15.91 0.47
CA LYS A 403 -36.98 -17.36 0.70
C LYS A 403 -36.53 -18.10 -0.54
N GLU A 404 -37.17 -17.90 -1.70
CA GLU A 404 -36.86 -18.57 -2.95
C GLU A 404 -35.47 -18.25 -3.49
N ARG A 405 -34.99 -17.02 -3.29
CA ARG A 405 -33.70 -16.57 -3.77
C ARG A 405 -32.55 -16.76 -2.78
N GLY A 406 -32.83 -17.35 -1.62
CA GLY A 406 -31.81 -17.52 -0.56
C GLY A 406 -31.24 -16.19 -0.06
N GLN A 407 -32.03 -15.13 -0.15
CA GLN A 407 -31.63 -13.81 0.39
C GLN A 407 -31.60 -13.83 1.91
N LYS A 408 -30.83 -12.96 2.51
CA LYS A 408 -30.83 -12.77 3.96
C LYS A 408 -32.18 -12.16 4.36
N HIS A 409 -32.67 -12.54 5.54
CA HIS A 409 -33.90 -12.00 6.09
C HIS A 409 -33.83 -10.47 6.30
N ALA A 410 -34.99 -9.83 6.38
CA ALA A 410 -35.13 -8.42 6.69
C ALA A 410 -36.22 -8.20 7.72
N THR A 411 -35.98 -7.30 8.66
CA THR A 411 -37.02 -6.79 9.53
C THR A 411 -37.71 -5.59 8.86
N VAL A 412 -39.02 -5.51 8.90
CA VAL A 412 -39.79 -4.48 8.19
C VAL A 412 -40.93 -3.97 9.05
N LEU A 413 -41.01 -2.66 9.25
CA LEU A 413 -42.18 -1.96 9.70
C LEU A 413 -42.72 -1.14 8.53
N CYS A 414 -43.98 -1.34 8.18
CA CYS A 414 -44.64 -0.50 7.19
C CYS A 414 -46.04 -0.05 7.68
N ALA A 415 -46.47 1.15 7.27
CA ALA A 415 -47.72 1.73 7.69
C ALA A 415 -48.36 2.55 6.57
N LEU A 416 -49.70 2.63 6.62
CA LEU A 416 -50.55 3.58 5.87
C LEU A 416 -51.16 4.55 6.84
N ILE A 417 -51.05 5.83 6.57
CA ILE A 417 -51.53 6.90 7.41
C ILE A 417 -52.43 7.80 6.57
N ASP A 418 -53.69 8.05 7.02
CA ASP A 418 -54.57 8.96 6.33
C ASP A 418 -54.72 10.33 7.05
N LYS A 419 -55.31 11.30 6.38
CA LYS A 419 -55.53 12.65 6.92
C LYS A 419 -56.51 12.72 8.10
N HIS A 420 -57.24 11.64 8.37
CA HIS A 420 -58.18 11.52 9.47
C HIS A 420 -57.55 10.91 10.74
N GLY A 421 -56.27 10.51 10.63
CA GLY A 421 -55.53 9.88 11.72
C GLY A 421 -55.67 8.36 11.78
N ASN A 422 -56.30 7.73 10.79
CA ASN A 422 -56.30 6.27 10.71
C ASN A 422 -54.88 5.78 10.41
N PHE A 423 -54.39 4.84 11.22
CA PHE A 423 -53.06 4.28 11.15
C PHE A 423 -53.15 2.76 11.03
N HIS A 424 -52.84 2.25 9.84
CA HIS A 424 -52.78 0.82 9.57
C HIS A 424 -51.29 0.43 9.44
N TYR A 425 -50.85 -0.52 10.24
CA TYR A 425 -49.46 -0.95 10.22
C TYR A 425 -49.29 -2.47 10.13
N LEU A 426 -48.12 -2.89 9.68
CA LEU A 426 -47.65 -4.26 9.74
C LEU A 426 -46.19 -4.23 10.20
N ASN A 427 -45.88 -4.93 11.29
CA ASN A 427 -44.53 -5.10 11.82
C ASN A 427 -44.10 -6.54 11.60
N ALA A 428 -43.12 -6.73 10.71
CA ALA A 428 -42.51 -8.02 10.37
C ALA A 428 -41.16 -8.15 11.09
N GLY A 429 -41.19 -8.39 12.40
CA GLY A 429 -40.03 -8.62 13.24
C GLY A 429 -39.08 -7.42 13.40
N HIS A 430 -39.52 -6.20 13.11
CA HIS A 430 -38.78 -4.98 13.38
C HIS A 430 -38.97 -4.51 14.83
N CYS A 431 -38.09 -3.61 15.31
CA CYS A 431 -38.26 -3.01 16.63
C CYS A 431 -39.66 -2.44 16.78
N ALA A 432 -40.32 -2.70 17.93
CA ALA A 432 -41.66 -2.27 18.18
C ALA A 432 -41.80 -0.74 18.08
N PRO A 433 -42.66 -0.21 17.19
CA PRO A 433 -42.89 1.23 17.11
C PRO A 433 -43.67 1.72 18.36
N ILE A 434 -43.35 2.91 18.80
CA ILE A 434 -44.00 3.53 19.96
C ILE A 434 -45.02 4.56 19.49
N LEU A 435 -46.29 4.34 19.80
CA LEU A 435 -47.34 5.32 19.57
C LEU A 435 -47.48 6.21 20.81
N VAL A 436 -47.44 7.52 20.60
CA VAL A 436 -47.63 8.53 21.65
C VAL A 436 -48.89 9.34 21.33
N PRO A 437 -50.05 9.00 21.91
CA PRO A 437 -51.26 9.77 21.72
C PRO A 437 -51.15 11.16 22.35
N PHE A 438 -51.86 12.16 21.80
CA PHE A 438 -51.87 13.51 22.35
C PHE A 438 -52.35 13.56 23.81
N ASN A 439 -53.37 12.76 24.14
CA ASN A 439 -53.97 12.67 25.48
C ASN A 439 -53.91 11.24 26.04
N GLY A 440 -52.72 10.59 25.99
CA GLY A 440 -52.58 9.21 26.46
C GLY A 440 -51.15 8.84 26.81
N ALA A 441 -50.98 7.70 27.47
CA ALA A 441 -49.65 7.17 27.74
C ALA A 441 -49.03 6.55 26.47
N PRO A 442 -47.69 6.68 26.29
CA PRO A 442 -47.00 5.97 25.24
C PRO A 442 -47.19 4.46 25.37
N HIS A 443 -47.42 3.78 24.27
CA HIS A 443 -47.47 2.32 24.22
C HIS A 443 -46.76 1.78 22.96
N ALA A 444 -46.15 0.62 23.08
CA ALA A 444 -45.56 -0.09 21.97
C ALA A 444 -46.67 -0.80 21.16
N LEU A 445 -46.49 -0.83 19.86
CA LEU A 445 -47.34 -1.61 18.97
C LEU A 445 -46.75 -3.01 18.79
N ASP A 446 -47.58 -4.03 18.76
CA ASP A 446 -47.20 -5.42 18.74
C ASP A 446 -46.60 -5.84 17.35
N ASP A 447 -45.81 -6.89 17.34
CA ASP A 447 -45.40 -7.58 16.12
C ASP A 447 -46.64 -8.27 15.50
N THR A 448 -46.75 -8.14 14.18
CA THR A 448 -47.86 -8.74 13.42
C THR A 448 -47.44 -9.90 12.55
N SER A 449 -46.15 -10.08 12.32
CA SER A 449 -45.58 -11.13 11.50
C SER A 449 -44.08 -11.40 11.86
N SER A 450 -43.58 -12.56 11.47
CA SER A 450 -42.13 -12.83 11.51
C SER A 450 -41.37 -12.00 10.48
N ALA A 451 -40.05 -11.83 10.68
CA ALA A 451 -39.21 -11.12 9.74
C ALA A 451 -39.30 -11.70 8.32
N VAL A 452 -39.20 -10.86 7.31
CA VAL A 452 -39.27 -11.22 5.91
C VAL A 452 -38.11 -12.19 5.55
N GLY A 453 -38.44 -13.33 4.95
CA GLY A 453 -37.46 -14.34 4.60
C GLY A 453 -37.03 -15.27 5.74
N LEU A 454 -37.53 -15.08 6.95
CA LEU A 454 -37.20 -15.90 8.11
C LEU A 454 -38.20 -17.03 8.31
N VAL A 455 -38.14 -18.14 7.69
CA VAL A 455 -38.99 -19.36 7.79
C VAL A 455 -40.05 -19.47 6.72
#